data_98939606b9adb46e179d5dd8a0e6ed2b
#
_entry.id   98939606b9adb46e179d5dd8a0e6ed2b
#
_cell.length_a   1.000
_cell.length_b   1.000
_cell.length_c   1.000
_cell.angle_alpha   90.00
_cell.angle_beta   90.00
_cell.angle_gamma   90.00
#
_symmetry.space_group_name_H-M   'P 1'
#
loop_
_entity.id
_entity.type
_entity.pdbx_description
1 polymer ?
#
loop_
_entity_poly.entity_id
_entity_poly.type
_entity_poly.pdbx_seq_one_letter_code
_entity_poly.pdbx_strand_id
1 'polypeptide(L)'
;LKEMGCKVHTIVGNHTAYYKNTNEVNAVDLLLREYENVVIYADSCDVKLDNLKVLFVPWVNSENQEKIFKHIKKTDSPIVMGHLELNGFQATHGHVMEHGIDAKLFGKFDKVYSGHYHTRSDDGKIFYLGSPYEMFWNDASDTRGFHIFDTETLEIIPVDNPYSIFYKIFYEDTPYQTFDTREYKDKIVK
;
A
#
# COMPACT_ATOMS: atom_id res chain seq x y z
N LEU A 1 -17.24 -5.76 8.01
CA LEU A 1 -17.13 -6.07 6.57
C LEU A 1 -17.98 -7.29 6.19
N LYS A 2 -17.92 -8.41 6.96
CA LYS A 2 -18.75 -9.61 6.70
C LYS A 2 -20.25 -9.28 6.72
N GLU A 3 -20.71 -8.56 7.74
CA GLU A 3 -22.11 -8.12 7.88
C GLU A 3 -22.57 -7.17 6.75
N MET A 4 -21.64 -6.45 6.14
CA MET A 4 -21.89 -5.58 4.99
C MET A 4 -21.86 -6.34 3.64
N GLY A 5 -21.65 -7.65 3.66
CA GLY A 5 -21.49 -8.45 2.45
C GLY A 5 -20.20 -8.19 1.67
N CYS A 6 -19.24 -7.47 2.27
CA CYS A 6 -17.99 -7.14 1.59
C CYS A 6 -17.03 -8.34 1.53
N LYS A 7 -16.49 -8.59 0.35
CA LYS A 7 -15.38 -9.51 0.15
C LYS A 7 -14.06 -8.75 0.29
N VAL A 8 -13.13 -9.32 1.05
CA VAL A 8 -11.81 -8.73 1.31
C VAL A 8 -10.79 -9.50 0.50
N HIS A 9 -10.06 -8.81 -0.37
CA HIS A 9 -8.92 -9.34 -1.08
C HIS A 9 -7.65 -8.76 -0.47
N THR A 10 -6.74 -9.61 -0.02
CA THR A 10 -5.51 -9.17 0.63
C THR A 10 -4.30 -9.87 0.04
N ILE A 11 -3.26 -9.11 -0.27
CA ILE A 11 -1.97 -9.61 -0.75
C ILE A 11 -0.95 -9.60 0.38
N VAL A 12 -0.06 -10.57 0.38
CA VAL A 12 1.03 -10.63 1.36
C VAL A 12 2.05 -9.53 1.07
N GLY A 13 2.36 -8.72 2.09
CA GLY A 13 3.41 -7.70 2.06
C GLY A 13 4.68 -8.15 2.79
N ASN A 14 5.77 -7.41 2.64
CA ASN A 14 7.06 -7.72 3.27
C ASN A 14 7.02 -7.77 4.81
N HIS A 15 6.16 -6.96 5.44
CA HIS A 15 5.99 -6.96 6.90
C HIS A 15 5.07 -8.07 7.42
N THR A 16 4.31 -8.72 6.55
CA THR A 16 3.44 -9.83 6.92
C THR A 16 4.07 -11.19 6.63
N ALA A 17 5.05 -11.27 5.72
CA ALA A 17 5.86 -12.47 5.51
C ALA A 17 6.82 -12.68 6.70
N TYR A 18 6.85 -13.90 7.23
CA TYR A 18 7.74 -14.23 8.36
C TYR A 18 9.21 -14.32 7.91
N TYR A 19 9.47 -14.99 6.80
CA TYR A 19 10.80 -15.10 6.20
C TYR A 19 10.97 -14.09 5.06
N LYS A 20 12.18 -13.54 4.90
CA LYS A 20 12.47 -12.55 3.86
C LYS A 20 12.44 -13.10 2.43
N ASN A 21 12.65 -14.40 2.29
CA ASN A 21 12.80 -15.08 1.00
C ASN A 21 11.56 -15.81 0.50
N THR A 22 10.49 -15.92 1.32
CA THR A 22 9.27 -16.62 0.95
C THR A 22 8.02 -15.99 1.54
N ASN A 23 6.87 -16.15 0.88
CA ASN A 23 5.55 -15.73 1.35
C ASN A 23 4.74 -16.90 1.96
N GLU A 24 5.28 -18.11 2.04
CA GLU A 24 4.55 -19.31 2.49
C GLU A 24 4.05 -19.18 3.92
N VAL A 25 4.90 -18.66 4.82
CA VAL A 25 4.52 -18.40 6.21
C VAL A 25 4.31 -16.91 6.38
N ASN A 26 3.05 -16.51 6.54
CA ASN A 26 2.69 -15.11 6.66
C ASN A 26 1.56 -14.89 7.67
N ALA A 27 1.60 -13.73 8.35
CA ALA A 27 0.64 -13.37 9.38
C ALA A 27 -0.78 -13.24 8.84
N VAL A 28 -0.95 -12.82 7.59
CA VAL A 28 -2.27 -12.63 6.98
C VAL A 28 -3.00 -13.98 6.90
N ASP A 29 -2.34 -15.01 6.39
CA ASP A 29 -2.92 -16.35 6.32
C ASP A 29 -3.18 -16.93 7.71
N LEU A 30 -2.22 -16.82 8.62
CA LEU A 30 -2.36 -17.36 9.98
C LEU A 30 -3.51 -16.74 10.78
N LEU A 31 -3.79 -15.45 10.57
CA LEU A 31 -4.79 -14.71 11.34
C LEU A 31 -6.17 -14.64 10.65
N LEU A 32 -6.22 -14.67 9.32
CA LEU A 32 -7.43 -14.35 8.59
C LEU A 32 -8.02 -15.49 7.75
N ARG A 33 -7.34 -16.64 7.61
CA ARG A 33 -7.82 -17.75 6.78
C ARG A 33 -9.14 -18.38 7.25
N GLU A 34 -9.51 -18.17 8.52
CA GLU A 34 -10.79 -18.68 9.06
C GLU A 34 -12.01 -17.85 8.62
N TYR A 35 -11.81 -16.67 8.05
CA TYR A 35 -12.88 -15.78 7.60
C TYR A 35 -13.24 -16.06 6.14
N GLU A 36 -14.44 -16.60 5.91
CA GLU A 36 -14.93 -16.98 4.57
C GLU A 36 -14.99 -15.84 3.55
N ASN A 37 -15.12 -14.60 4.03
CA ASN A 37 -15.17 -13.41 3.18
C ASN A 37 -13.78 -12.80 2.91
N VAL A 38 -12.69 -13.42 3.38
CA VAL A 38 -11.31 -12.98 3.15
C VAL A 38 -10.62 -13.93 2.19
N VAL A 39 -10.03 -13.39 1.14
CA VAL A 39 -9.20 -14.12 0.18
C VAL A 39 -7.77 -13.61 0.27
N ILE A 40 -6.83 -14.52 0.47
CA ILE A 40 -5.42 -14.20 0.72
C ILE A 40 -4.58 -14.65 -0.48
N TYR A 41 -3.72 -13.75 -0.96
CA TYR A 41 -2.85 -13.98 -2.10
C TYR A 41 -1.38 -13.93 -1.67
N ALA A 42 -0.78 -15.09 -1.50
CA ALA A 42 0.66 -15.24 -1.23
C ALA A 42 1.48 -15.35 -2.54
N ASP A 43 0.82 -15.69 -3.65
CA ASP A 43 1.36 -15.75 -5.00
C ASP A 43 0.65 -14.76 -5.92
N SER A 44 1.26 -14.45 -7.07
CA SER A 44 0.61 -13.64 -8.10
C SER A 44 -0.56 -14.38 -8.73
N CYS A 45 -1.69 -13.69 -8.87
CA CYS A 45 -2.93 -14.27 -9.36
C CYS A 45 -3.74 -13.25 -10.18
N ASP A 46 -4.27 -13.68 -11.32
CA ASP A 46 -5.28 -12.92 -12.04
C ASP A 46 -6.63 -13.07 -11.32
N VAL A 47 -7.23 -11.98 -10.92
CA VAL A 47 -8.51 -11.92 -10.22
C VAL A 47 -9.49 -11.12 -11.03
N LYS A 48 -10.75 -11.55 -11.07
CA LYS A 48 -11.83 -10.78 -11.67
C LYS A 48 -12.57 -10.03 -10.58
N LEU A 49 -12.50 -8.70 -10.63
CA LEU A 49 -13.28 -7.79 -9.78
C LEU A 49 -14.39 -7.21 -10.67
N ASP A 50 -15.63 -7.60 -10.44
CA ASP A 50 -16.76 -7.35 -11.34
C ASP A 50 -16.44 -7.82 -12.78
N ASN A 51 -16.32 -6.90 -13.73
CA ASN A 51 -15.92 -7.19 -15.11
C ASN A 51 -14.45 -6.91 -15.41
N LEU A 52 -13.72 -6.34 -14.45
CA LEU A 52 -12.32 -5.96 -14.61
C LEU A 52 -11.40 -7.11 -14.20
N LYS A 53 -10.45 -7.45 -15.07
CA LYS A 53 -9.39 -8.39 -14.76
C LYS A 53 -8.20 -7.63 -14.15
N VAL A 54 -7.76 -8.04 -12.96
CA VAL A 54 -6.68 -7.41 -12.21
C VAL A 54 -5.64 -8.45 -11.87
N LEU A 55 -4.38 -8.17 -12.12
CA LEU A 55 -3.27 -8.99 -11.63
C LEU A 55 -2.91 -8.55 -10.19
N PHE A 56 -3.08 -9.44 -9.23
CA PHE A 56 -2.56 -9.24 -7.87
C PHE A 56 -1.13 -9.73 -7.77
N VAL A 57 -0.24 -8.88 -7.25
CA VAL A 57 1.19 -9.16 -7.07
C VAL A 57 1.57 -8.95 -5.62
N PRO A 58 1.79 -10.03 -4.84
CA PRO A 58 2.27 -9.93 -3.46
C PRO A 58 3.74 -9.51 -3.42
N TRP A 59 4.31 -9.40 -2.21
CA TRP A 59 5.72 -9.14 -2.00
C TRP A 59 6.61 -10.05 -2.83
N VAL A 60 7.46 -9.43 -3.64
CA VAL A 60 8.41 -10.14 -4.50
C VAL A 60 9.69 -10.41 -3.73
N ASN A 61 10.09 -11.66 -3.66
CA ASN A 61 11.28 -12.14 -2.95
C ASN A 61 12.09 -13.12 -3.82
N SER A 62 13.20 -13.62 -3.31
CA SER A 62 14.13 -14.45 -4.09
C SER A 62 13.53 -15.77 -4.58
N GLU A 63 12.54 -16.34 -3.88
CA GLU A 63 11.93 -17.63 -4.29
C GLU A 63 10.84 -17.45 -5.35
N ASN A 64 10.10 -16.34 -5.31
CA ASN A 64 8.94 -16.14 -6.16
C ASN A 64 9.17 -15.20 -7.36
N GLN A 65 10.29 -14.46 -7.37
CA GLN A 65 10.57 -13.42 -8.36
C GLN A 65 10.46 -13.91 -9.82
N GLU A 66 11.09 -15.03 -10.13
CA GLU A 66 11.08 -15.56 -11.51
C GLU A 66 9.66 -15.93 -11.97
N LYS A 67 8.91 -16.60 -11.09
CA LYS A 67 7.52 -16.99 -11.33
C LYS A 67 6.62 -15.75 -11.53
N ILE A 68 6.75 -14.74 -10.66
CA ILE A 68 5.98 -13.50 -10.74
C ILE A 68 6.31 -12.73 -12.01
N PHE A 69 7.59 -12.56 -12.34
CA PHE A 69 7.99 -11.84 -13.56
C PHE A 69 7.51 -12.52 -14.84
N LYS A 70 7.49 -13.86 -14.85
CA LYS A 70 6.91 -14.64 -15.94
C LYS A 70 5.40 -14.44 -16.04
N HIS A 71 4.70 -14.36 -14.90
CA HIS A 71 3.27 -14.08 -14.85
C HIS A 71 2.96 -12.66 -15.34
N ILE A 72 3.67 -11.65 -14.85
CA ILE A 72 3.57 -10.25 -15.30
C ILE A 72 3.69 -10.15 -16.83
N LYS A 73 4.65 -10.86 -17.43
CA LYS A 73 4.84 -10.84 -18.89
C LYS A 73 3.70 -11.53 -19.66
N LYS A 74 3.06 -12.55 -19.09
CA LYS A 74 2.07 -13.40 -19.78
C LYS A 74 0.61 -12.96 -19.59
N THR A 75 0.27 -12.38 -18.45
CA THR A 75 -1.10 -11.97 -18.16
C THR A 75 -1.65 -11.00 -19.22
N ASP A 76 -2.95 -11.04 -19.44
CA ASP A 76 -3.71 -10.10 -20.25
C ASP A 76 -4.50 -9.09 -19.37
N SER A 77 -4.29 -9.10 -18.05
CA SER A 77 -4.88 -8.13 -17.13
C SER A 77 -4.41 -6.71 -17.49
N PRO A 78 -5.32 -5.73 -17.63
CA PRO A 78 -4.93 -4.35 -17.88
C PRO A 78 -4.41 -3.62 -16.64
N ILE A 79 -4.79 -4.10 -15.45
CA ILE A 79 -4.50 -3.47 -14.16
C ILE A 79 -3.63 -4.39 -13.29
N VAL A 80 -2.72 -3.78 -12.55
CA VAL A 80 -1.97 -4.44 -11.46
C VAL A 80 -2.33 -3.80 -10.13
N MET A 81 -2.57 -4.62 -9.12
CA MET A 81 -2.58 -4.20 -7.71
C MET A 81 -1.54 -5.02 -6.95
N GLY A 82 -0.56 -4.35 -6.35
CA GLY A 82 0.59 -5.06 -5.79
C GLY A 82 1.16 -4.47 -4.51
N HIS A 83 2.12 -5.20 -3.96
CA HIS A 83 3.00 -4.74 -2.88
C HIS A 83 4.43 -4.69 -3.40
N LEU A 84 4.73 -3.63 -4.15
CA LEU A 84 5.90 -3.55 -5.02
C LEU A 84 6.93 -2.57 -4.48
N GLU A 85 8.20 -2.98 -4.54
CA GLU A 85 9.35 -2.10 -4.32
C GLU A 85 9.93 -1.73 -5.68
N LEU A 86 9.52 -0.55 -6.21
CA LEU A 86 9.98 -0.07 -7.51
C LEU A 86 11.02 1.04 -7.32
N ASN A 87 12.06 1.05 -8.16
CA ASN A 87 12.98 2.16 -8.22
C ASN A 87 12.33 3.41 -8.82
N GLY A 88 12.84 4.58 -8.44
CA GLY A 88 12.38 5.87 -8.98
C GLY A 88 11.18 6.48 -8.27
N PHE A 89 10.62 5.84 -7.23
CA PHE A 89 9.48 6.33 -6.45
C PHE A 89 9.87 6.73 -5.03
N GLN A 90 9.08 7.60 -4.40
CA GLN A 90 9.33 8.04 -3.03
C GLN A 90 8.87 6.99 -2.01
N ALA A 91 9.80 6.46 -1.23
CA ALA A 91 9.47 5.58 -0.11
C ALA A 91 8.94 6.37 1.10
N THR A 92 9.55 7.52 1.38
CA THR A 92 9.13 8.51 2.37
C THR A 92 9.32 9.91 1.78
N HIS A 93 8.73 10.91 2.39
CA HIS A 93 8.81 12.29 1.91
C HIS A 93 10.25 12.73 1.65
N GLY A 94 10.55 13.11 0.40
CA GLY A 94 11.88 13.57 -0.03
C GLY A 94 12.93 12.46 -0.26
N HIS A 95 12.60 11.18 -0.08
CA HIS A 95 13.52 10.08 -0.30
C HIS A 95 13.06 9.17 -1.46
N VAL A 96 13.72 9.32 -2.60
CA VAL A 96 13.47 8.50 -3.79
C VAL A 96 14.34 7.23 -3.73
N MET A 97 13.72 6.08 -3.98
CA MET A 97 14.40 4.78 -3.99
C MET A 97 15.19 4.59 -5.28
N GLU A 98 16.47 4.34 -5.14
CA GLU A 98 17.37 4.04 -6.27
C GLU A 98 17.43 2.53 -6.60
N HIS A 99 16.92 1.71 -5.68
CA HIS A 99 16.91 0.25 -5.78
C HIS A 99 15.50 -0.27 -5.91
N GLY A 100 15.34 -1.51 -6.34
CA GLY A 100 14.06 -2.17 -6.49
C GLY A 100 13.83 -2.74 -7.90
N ILE A 101 12.62 -3.15 -8.17
CA ILE A 101 12.20 -3.69 -9.46
C ILE A 101 12.14 -2.54 -10.48
N ASP A 102 12.62 -2.77 -11.70
CA ASP A 102 12.52 -1.79 -12.79
C ASP A 102 11.04 -1.60 -13.17
N ALA A 103 10.56 -0.37 -13.07
CA ALA A 103 9.19 0.03 -13.41
C ALA A 103 8.81 -0.30 -14.87
N LYS A 104 9.79 -0.42 -15.78
CA LYS A 104 9.58 -0.83 -17.18
C LYS A 104 8.93 -2.20 -17.30
N LEU A 105 9.09 -3.10 -16.32
CA LEU A 105 8.44 -4.41 -16.29
C LEU A 105 6.91 -4.28 -16.38
N PHE A 106 6.37 -3.18 -15.89
CA PHE A 106 4.93 -2.88 -15.85
C PHE A 106 4.45 -2.04 -17.04
N GLY A 107 5.31 -1.81 -18.03
CA GLY A 107 5.03 -0.93 -19.18
C GLY A 107 3.78 -1.28 -20.00
N LYS A 108 3.36 -2.55 -20.04
CA LYS A 108 2.19 -3.01 -20.82
C LYS A 108 0.83 -2.75 -20.14
N PHE A 109 0.80 -2.53 -18.82
CA PHE A 109 -0.45 -2.31 -18.09
C PHE A 109 -0.96 -0.88 -18.27
N ASP A 110 -2.26 -0.69 -18.16
CA ASP A 110 -2.89 0.64 -18.21
C ASP A 110 -2.62 1.39 -16.91
N LYS A 111 -2.79 0.71 -15.76
CA LYS A 111 -2.54 1.27 -14.43
C LYS A 111 -1.92 0.23 -13.49
N VAL A 112 -1.09 0.71 -12.59
CA VAL A 112 -0.47 -0.07 -11.51
C VAL A 112 -0.71 0.63 -10.19
N TYR A 113 -1.35 -0.04 -9.25
CA TYR A 113 -1.57 0.45 -7.89
C TYR A 113 -0.73 -0.36 -6.92
N SER A 114 0.05 0.31 -6.10
CA SER A 114 0.94 -0.37 -5.16
C SER A 114 0.84 0.18 -3.74
N GLY A 115 0.93 -0.71 -2.77
CA GLY A 115 1.35 -0.43 -1.41
C GLY A 115 2.87 -0.42 -1.29
N HIS A 116 3.40 -0.71 -0.12
CA HIS A 116 4.79 -0.75 0.28
C HIS A 116 5.35 0.61 0.68
N TYR A 117 5.37 1.61 -0.21
CA TYR A 117 5.80 2.96 0.16
C TYR A 117 4.66 3.70 0.85
N HIS A 118 5.00 4.39 1.97
CA HIS A 118 4.00 5.02 2.83
C HIS A 118 3.53 6.37 2.31
N THR A 119 4.34 7.05 1.50
CA THR A 119 3.99 8.33 0.90
C THR A 119 3.27 8.11 -0.41
N ARG A 120 2.17 8.83 -0.63
CA ARG A 120 1.48 8.83 -1.93
C ARG A 120 2.37 9.46 -2.98
N SER A 121 2.56 8.76 -4.08
CA SER A 121 3.31 9.26 -5.24
C SER A 121 2.87 8.55 -6.51
N ASP A 122 2.97 9.21 -7.66
CA ASP A 122 2.65 8.61 -8.95
C ASP A 122 3.43 9.25 -10.09
N ASP A 123 3.46 8.56 -11.23
CA ASP A 123 3.96 9.05 -12.51
C ASP A 123 2.87 9.14 -13.59
N GLY A 124 1.58 9.08 -13.19
CA GLY A 124 0.41 9.04 -14.04
C GLY A 124 0.01 7.62 -14.48
N LYS A 125 0.86 6.61 -14.30
CA LYS A 125 0.62 5.21 -14.61
C LYS A 125 0.74 4.31 -13.37
N ILE A 126 1.79 4.47 -12.60
CA ILE A 126 2.09 3.73 -11.38
C ILE A 126 1.75 4.64 -10.20
N PHE A 127 0.88 4.15 -9.30
CA PHE A 127 0.37 4.87 -8.14
C PHE A 127 0.74 4.14 -6.88
N TYR A 128 1.55 4.77 -6.03
CA TYR A 128 1.73 4.37 -4.64
C TYR A 128 0.63 4.99 -3.80
N LEU A 129 -0.20 4.15 -3.20
CA LEU A 129 -1.42 4.58 -2.50
C LEU A 129 -1.14 5.18 -1.12
N GLY A 130 0.07 4.97 -0.60
CA GLY A 130 0.46 5.38 0.74
C GLY A 130 -0.15 4.51 1.84
N SER A 131 0.11 4.87 3.08
CA SER A 131 -0.47 4.20 4.25
C SER A 131 -1.78 4.86 4.69
N PRO A 132 -2.72 4.10 5.32
CA PRO A 132 -4.02 4.63 5.73
C PRO A 132 -3.94 5.56 6.95
N TYR A 133 -2.86 5.51 7.73
CA TYR A 133 -2.59 6.35 8.90
C TYR A 133 -1.08 6.51 9.09
N GLU A 134 -0.69 7.45 9.95
CA GLU A 134 0.71 7.68 10.31
C GLU A 134 1.24 6.52 11.16
N MET A 135 2.36 5.92 10.76
CA MET A 135 3.01 4.80 11.46
C MET A 135 4.33 5.20 12.12
N PHE A 136 4.99 6.23 11.60
CA PHE A 136 6.29 6.69 12.06
C PHE A 136 6.35 8.22 12.15
N TRP A 137 7.34 8.75 12.87
CA TRP A 137 7.61 10.18 12.95
C TRP A 137 7.82 10.88 11.60
N ASN A 138 8.29 10.16 10.60
CA ASN A 138 8.48 10.70 9.25
C ASN A 138 7.13 10.87 8.50
N ASP A 139 6.09 10.24 9.00
CA ASP A 139 4.74 10.34 8.44
C ASP A 139 3.98 11.57 8.95
N ALA A 140 4.50 12.21 10.00
CA ALA A 140 3.87 13.40 10.60
C ALA A 140 3.67 14.50 9.56
N SER A 141 2.45 15.01 9.48
CA SER A 141 2.04 16.07 8.54
C SER A 141 1.99 15.64 7.07
N ASP A 142 2.10 14.34 6.77
CA ASP A 142 1.89 13.80 5.43
C ASP A 142 0.45 13.27 5.27
N THR A 143 -0.13 13.43 4.09
CA THR A 143 -1.50 13.01 3.83
C THR A 143 -1.61 11.50 3.82
N ARG A 144 -2.49 10.96 4.67
CA ARG A 144 -2.77 9.52 4.80
C ARG A 144 -4.23 9.23 4.49
N GLY A 145 -4.55 7.97 4.25
CA GLY A 145 -5.91 7.57 3.98
C GLY A 145 -5.99 6.33 3.08
N PHE A 146 -7.15 6.13 2.49
CA PHE A 146 -7.40 5.04 1.55
C PHE A 146 -7.93 5.59 0.22
N HIS A 147 -8.24 4.71 -0.71
CA HIS A 147 -8.77 5.10 -2.02
C HIS A 147 -10.02 4.29 -2.33
N ILE A 148 -10.96 4.92 -3.02
CA ILE A 148 -12.07 4.26 -3.69
C ILE A 148 -11.64 4.05 -5.14
N PHE A 149 -11.74 2.82 -5.62
CA PHE A 149 -11.45 2.47 -7.00
C PHE A 149 -12.73 2.02 -7.69
N ASP A 150 -13.08 2.70 -8.76
CA ASP A 150 -14.23 2.35 -9.60
C ASP A 150 -13.78 1.39 -10.70
N THR A 151 -14.34 0.17 -10.70
CA THR A 151 -13.97 -0.89 -11.65
C THR A 151 -14.51 -0.69 -13.06
N GLU A 152 -15.47 0.24 -13.27
CA GLU A 152 -16.03 0.55 -14.56
C GLU A 152 -15.30 1.73 -15.23
N THR A 153 -15.10 2.82 -14.46
CA THR A 153 -14.45 4.04 -14.98
C THR A 153 -12.93 4.00 -14.84
N LEU A 154 -12.39 3.11 -14.00
CA LEU A 154 -10.98 3.02 -13.60
C LEU A 154 -10.49 4.27 -12.85
N GLU A 155 -11.41 5.06 -12.33
CA GLU A 155 -11.07 6.20 -11.49
C GLU A 155 -10.64 5.76 -10.09
N ILE A 156 -9.66 6.48 -9.55
CA ILE A 156 -9.21 6.33 -8.18
C ILE A 156 -9.43 7.64 -7.42
N ILE A 157 -10.21 7.55 -6.35
CA ILE A 157 -10.60 8.71 -5.54
C ILE A 157 -9.95 8.57 -4.17
N PRO A 158 -9.01 9.46 -3.81
CA PRO A 158 -8.42 9.44 -2.48
C PRO A 158 -9.42 9.90 -1.42
N VAL A 159 -9.43 9.20 -0.30
CA VAL A 159 -10.18 9.57 0.91
C VAL A 159 -9.17 9.78 2.03
N ASP A 160 -9.01 11.02 2.45
CA ASP A 160 -8.00 11.39 3.43
C ASP A 160 -8.45 11.04 4.84
N ASN A 161 -7.50 10.53 5.63
CA ASN A 161 -7.70 10.30 7.05
C ASN A 161 -7.60 11.64 7.79
N PRO A 162 -8.67 12.10 8.45
CA PRO A 162 -8.65 13.37 9.17
C PRO A 162 -7.89 13.30 10.51
N TYR A 163 -7.46 12.10 10.92
CA TYR A 163 -6.84 11.90 12.23
C TYR A 163 -5.32 11.79 12.09
N SER A 164 -4.59 12.74 12.70
CA SER A 164 -3.15 12.67 12.87
C SER A 164 -2.80 12.10 14.24
N ILE A 165 -1.73 11.32 14.29
CA ILE A 165 -1.22 10.67 15.51
C ILE A 165 0.02 11.40 16.02
N PHE A 166 0.93 11.79 15.13
CA PHE A 166 2.21 12.38 15.44
C PHE A 166 2.20 13.91 15.26
N TYR A 167 2.65 14.63 16.28
CA TYR A 167 2.75 16.09 16.26
C TYR A 167 4.16 16.55 16.61
N LYS A 168 4.74 17.42 15.78
CA LYS A 168 6.00 18.09 16.03
C LYS A 168 5.71 19.51 16.49
N ILE A 169 6.22 19.87 17.67
CA ILE A 169 6.09 21.22 18.23
C ILE A 169 7.48 21.84 18.29
N PHE A 170 7.65 22.94 17.60
CA PHE A 170 8.91 23.71 17.62
C PHE A 170 8.78 24.81 18.66
N TYR A 171 9.50 24.66 19.79
CA TYR A 171 9.38 25.57 20.93
C TYR A 171 9.75 27.04 20.58
N GLU A 172 10.60 27.27 19.59
CA GLU A 172 10.99 28.60 19.12
C GLU A 172 9.84 29.32 18.43
N ASP A 173 8.94 28.57 17.78
CA ASP A 173 7.79 29.10 17.04
C ASP A 173 6.50 29.08 17.86
N THR A 174 6.52 28.45 19.06
CA THR A 174 5.31 28.22 19.84
C THR A 174 5.31 29.14 21.07
N PRO A 175 4.37 30.08 21.17
CA PRO A 175 4.26 30.95 22.34
C PRO A 175 3.80 30.14 23.55
N TYR A 176 4.73 29.80 24.45
CA TYR A 176 4.47 28.98 25.65
C TYR A 176 3.39 29.54 26.57
N GLN A 177 3.15 30.87 26.53
CA GLN A 177 2.12 31.54 27.30
C GLN A 177 0.69 31.18 26.87
N THR A 178 0.52 30.79 25.62
CA THR A 178 -0.78 30.42 25.03
C THR A 178 -0.84 28.96 24.64
N PHE A 179 0.20 28.16 24.96
CA PHE A 179 0.28 26.75 24.59
C PHE A 179 -0.73 25.93 25.39
N ASP A 180 -1.70 25.32 24.69
CA ASP A 180 -2.72 24.48 25.30
C ASP A 180 -2.45 23.00 25.03
N THR A 181 -1.98 22.28 26.05
CA THR A 181 -1.68 20.86 25.96
C THR A 181 -2.92 19.99 25.66
N ARG A 182 -4.14 20.49 25.89
CA ARG A 182 -5.41 19.76 25.68
C ARG A 182 -5.65 19.47 24.20
N GLU A 183 -5.11 20.30 23.29
CA GLU A 183 -5.17 20.08 21.84
C GLU A 183 -4.43 18.82 21.39
N TYR A 184 -3.47 18.37 22.21
CA TYR A 184 -2.64 17.19 21.92
C TYR A 184 -3.05 15.94 22.72
N LYS A 185 -4.24 15.97 23.33
CA LYS A 185 -4.77 14.80 24.02
C LYS A 185 -4.83 13.60 23.04
N ASP A 186 -4.38 12.44 23.50
CA ASP A 186 -4.33 11.21 22.73
C ASP A 186 -3.42 11.27 21.48
N LYS A 187 -2.46 12.19 21.47
CA LYS A 187 -1.45 12.35 20.41
C LYS A 187 -0.06 12.00 20.92
N ILE A 188 0.82 11.65 19.98
CA ILE A 188 2.24 11.47 20.24
C ILE A 188 2.95 12.76 19.82
N VAL A 189 3.54 13.45 20.80
CA VAL A 189 4.12 14.80 20.61
C VAL A 189 5.62 14.77 20.80
N LYS A 190 6.34 15.50 19.95
CA LYS A 190 7.80 15.66 20.01
C LYS A 190 8.16 17.12 19.85
#